data_b1fc3948d13ec4296f62eb306f3b0def
#
_entry.id   b1fc3948d13ec4296f62eb306f3b0def
#
_cell.length_a   1.000
_cell.length_b   1.000
_cell.length_c   1.000
_cell.angle_alpha   90.00
_cell.angle_beta   90.00
_cell.angle_gamma   90.00
#
_symmetry.space_group_name_H-M   'P 1'
#
loop_
_entity.id
_entity.type
_entity.pdbx_description
1 polymer ?
#
loop_
_entity_poly.entity_id
_entity_poly.type
_entity_poly.pdbx_seq_one_letter_code
_entity_poly.pdbx_strand_id
1 'polypeptide(L)'
;MELTRRRVLAAGAASIAATAGCTGTESDSRNQGADDRSRATDAGATAAAEWPWDGSIPVDSVVQHHEPSCGCCGEYAEYLEANGIDVSIETAPDLDTFARRKTELGVPESMRSCHTVEFGEYVVEGHVPLQAVARLFETDASVNGIVIPGMPQHAPGMGPPGEEPLTVYAFREDGDTAAFVDIG
;
A
#
# COMPACT_ATOMS: atom_id res chain seq x y z
N MET A 1 -65.30 1.52 0.66
CA MET A 1 -65.75 0.41 1.49
C MET A 1 -64.64 0.13 2.47
N GLU A 2 -64.64 0.79 3.59
CA GLU A 2 -65.18 0.49 4.93
C GLU A 2 -64.54 -0.77 5.55
N LEU A 3 -63.72 -0.47 6.54
CA LEU A 3 -63.81 -0.76 8.00
C LEU A 3 -63.70 -2.24 8.37
N THR A 4 -62.78 -2.62 9.26
CA THR A 4 -63.15 -2.66 10.68
C THR A 4 -61.94 -2.93 11.56
N ARG A 5 -61.78 -2.09 12.60
CA ARG A 5 -60.93 -2.22 13.80
C ARG A 5 -61.30 -3.45 14.61
N ARG A 6 -60.32 -4.07 15.28
CA ARG A 6 -60.51 -4.62 16.62
C ARG A 6 -59.21 -4.52 17.45
N ARG A 7 -59.32 -3.71 18.50
CA ARG A 7 -58.47 -3.71 19.66
C ARG A 7 -58.83 -4.89 20.55
N VAL A 8 -57.81 -5.55 21.11
CA VAL A 8 -57.97 -6.25 22.42
C VAL A 8 -56.77 -5.94 23.27
N LEU A 9 -57.02 -5.28 24.36
CA LEU A 9 -56.19 -5.09 25.54
C LEU A 9 -56.30 -6.32 26.44
N ALA A 10 -55.16 -6.81 26.95
CA ALA A 10 -55.16 -7.54 28.20
C ALA A 10 -53.84 -7.32 28.91
N ALA A 11 -53.92 -6.84 30.13
CA ALA A 11 -52.85 -6.58 31.10
C ALA A 11 -52.55 -7.86 31.89
N GLY A 12 -51.34 -7.96 32.45
CA GLY A 12 -51.01 -9.01 33.43
C GLY A 12 -49.54 -9.05 33.78
N ALA A 13 -49.17 -8.27 34.80
CA ALA A 13 -48.42 -8.56 36.04
C ALA A 13 -47.05 -9.23 36.00
N ALA A 14 -46.13 -8.48 36.49
CA ALA A 14 -44.87 -8.65 37.22
C ALA A 14 -44.47 -10.05 37.73
N SER A 15 -43.17 -10.36 37.52
CA SER A 15 -42.35 -11.05 38.52
C SER A 15 -40.85 -10.73 38.30
N ILE A 16 -40.21 -10.39 39.38
CA ILE A 16 -38.82 -10.03 39.64
C ILE A 16 -38.02 -11.32 39.80
N ALA A 17 -36.81 -11.42 39.19
CA ALA A 17 -35.66 -12.13 39.76
C ALA A 17 -34.42 -11.81 38.90
N ALA A 18 -33.52 -11.02 39.44
CA ALA A 18 -32.18 -11.30 39.91
C ALA A 18 -31.14 -11.75 38.85
N THR A 19 -30.25 -10.80 38.54
CA THR A 19 -28.78 -10.88 38.49
C THR A 19 -28.13 -12.08 37.80
N ALA A 20 -27.56 -11.84 36.64
CA ALA A 20 -26.22 -12.33 36.30
C ALA A 20 -25.60 -11.32 35.31
N GLY A 21 -24.54 -10.68 35.71
CA GLY A 21 -23.78 -9.74 34.88
C GLY A 21 -23.12 -10.48 33.75
N CYS A 22 -23.52 -10.13 32.53
CA CYS A 22 -22.65 -10.24 31.38
C CYS A 22 -22.15 -8.84 31.14
N THR A 23 -20.91 -8.60 31.50
CA THR A 23 -20.15 -7.48 30.98
C THR A 23 -20.09 -7.65 29.46
N GLY A 24 -21.03 -7.07 28.77
CA GLY A 24 -20.94 -6.83 27.34
C GLY A 24 -19.77 -5.89 27.12
N THR A 25 -18.68 -6.42 26.60
CA THR A 25 -17.61 -5.63 26.02
C THR A 25 -18.25 -4.93 24.83
N GLU A 26 -18.73 -3.71 25.04
CA GLU A 26 -18.93 -2.79 23.94
C GLU A 26 -17.55 -2.60 23.32
N SER A 27 -17.33 -3.29 22.23
CA SER A 27 -16.16 -3.06 21.36
C SER A 27 -16.26 -1.65 20.87
N ASP A 28 -15.51 -0.78 21.53
CA ASP A 28 -15.38 0.62 21.18
C ASP A 28 -14.67 0.68 19.80
N SER A 29 -15.46 0.80 18.73
CA SER A 29 -15.00 0.99 17.36
C SER A 29 -14.10 2.22 17.16
N ARG A 30 -13.88 3.00 18.22
CA ARG A 30 -13.00 4.17 18.18
C ARG A 30 -11.53 3.84 18.45
N ASN A 31 -11.22 2.64 18.95
CA ASN A 31 -9.84 2.26 19.26
C ASN A 31 -9.14 1.54 18.09
N GLN A 32 -9.90 1.02 17.11
CA GLN A 32 -9.32 0.32 15.96
C GLN A 32 -8.50 1.24 15.06
N GLY A 33 -8.91 2.51 14.92
CA GLY A 33 -8.18 3.47 14.10
C GLY A 33 -6.89 4.00 14.73
N ALA A 34 -6.72 3.89 16.05
CA ALA A 34 -5.49 4.29 16.75
C ALA A 34 -4.45 3.15 16.75
N ASP A 35 -4.93 1.91 16.94
CA ASP A 35 -4.07 0.73 16.92
C ASP A 35 -3.54 0.44 15.51
N ASP A 36 -4.35 0.74 14.46
CA ASP A 36 -3.97 0.56 13.07
C ASP A 36 -2.89 1.58 12.66
N ARG A 37 -3.05 2.85 13.04
CA ARG A 37 -2.02 3.87 12.79
C ARG A 37 -0.72 3.59 13.55
N SER A 38 -0.79 3.06 14.78
CA SER A 38 0.40 2.74 15.55
C SER A 38 1.17 1.56 14.93
N ARG A 39 0.45 0.57 14.40
CA ARG A 39 1.06 -0.57 13.72
C ARG A 39 1.67 -0.15 12.37
N ALA A 40 0.97 0.72 11.64
CA ALA A 40 1.44 1.32 10.40
C ALA A 40 2.77 2.07 10.59
N THR A 41 2.83 3.01 11.53
CA THR A 41 4.06 3.77 11.83
C THR A 41 5.22 2.89 12.28
N ASP A 42 4.95 1.78 12.98
CA ASP A 42 5.99 0.84 13.40
C ASP A 42 6.56 0.06 12.20
N ALA A 43 5.73 -0.34 11.24
CA ALA A 43 6.16 -1.07 10.05
C ALA A 43 7.01 -0.20 9.12
N GLY A 44 6.59 1.02 8.84
CA GLY A 44 7.37 1.97 8.02
C GLY A 44 8.70 2.33 8.66
N ALA A 45 8.74 2.55 9.98
CA ALA A 45 9.97 2.79 10.71
C ALA A 45 10.91 1.56 10.68
N THR A 46 10.36 0.35 10.70
CA THR A 46 11.14 -0.89 10.57
C THR A 46 11.73 -1.00 9.17
N ALA A 47 10.94 -0.84 8.13
CA ALA A 47 11.40 -0.90 6.75
C ALA A 47 12.47 0.17 6.44
N ALA A 48 12.31 1.40 6.94
CA ALA A 48 13.31 2.46 6.80
C ALA A 48 14.62 2.15 7.57
N ALA A 49 14.54 1.46 8.71
CA ALA A 49 15.71 1.03 9.46
C ALA A 49 16.46 -0.14 8.79
N GLU A 50 15.73 -1.04 8.15
CA GLU A 50 16.27 -2.18 7.39
C GLU A 50 16.89 -1.74 6.07
N TRP A 51 16.29 -0.74 5.42
CA TRP A 51 16.73 -0.13 4.16
C TRP A 51 17.14 1.33 4.37
N PRO A 52 18.25 1.59 5.12
CA PRO A 52 18.65 2.95 5.46
C PRO A 52 19.01 3.75 4.20
N TRP A 53 18.48 4.97 4.14
CA TRP A 53 18.75 5.89 3.05
C TRP A 53 18.87 7.32 3.60
N ASP A 54 19.94 8.01 3.24
CA ASP A 54 20.27 9.37 3.68
C ASP A 54 20.40 10.36 2.50
N GLY A 55 20.00 9.91 1.29
CA GLY A 55 20.02 10.72 0.09
C GLY A 55 18.87 11.70 -0.02
N SER A 56 18.70 12.28 -1.20
CA SER A 56 17.57 13.12 -1.55
C SER A 56 17.06 12.78 -2.97
N ILE A 57 15.77 12.88 -3.14
CA ILE A 57 15.08 12.77 -4.44
C ILE A 57 14.37 14.09 -4.67
N PRO A 58 14.36 14.65 -5.89
CA PRO A 58 13.75 15.95 -6.17
C PRO A 58 12.23 15.84 -6.31
N VAL A 59 11.59 15.02 -5.46
CA VAL A 59 10.14 14.76 -5.42
C VAL A 59 9.73 14.64 -3.96
N ASP A 60 8.85 15.53 -3.50
CA ASP A 60 8.36 15.57 -2.12
C ASP A 60 7.09 14.73 -1.92
N SER A 61 6.37 14.43 -3.00
CA SER A 61 5.12 13.67 -2.95
C SER A 61 4.93 12.79 -4.17
N VAL A 62 4.27 11.65 -3.96
CA VAL A 62 4.03 10.62 -4.98
C VAL A 62 2.59 10.11 -4.94
N VAL A 63 2.16 9.48 -6.04
CA VAL A 63 0.89 8.76 -6.11
C VAL A 63 1.19 7.27 -6.25
N GLN A 64 0.69 6.48 -5.33
CA GLN A 64 0.79 5.02 -5.36
C GLN A 64 -0.53 4.38 -5.76
N HIS A 65 -0.52 3.69 -6.89
CA HIS A 65 -1.65 2.89 -7.36
C HIS A 65 -1.48 1.45 -6.93
N HIS A 66 -2.50 0.87 -6.32
CA HIS A 66 -2.47 -0.53 -5.92
C HIS A 66 -3.80 -1.26 -6.11
N GLU A 67 -3.75 -2.58 -6.13
CA GLU A 67 -4.95 -3.41 -6.19
C GLU A 67 -5.72 -3.40 -4.84
N PRO A 68 -7.04 -3.69 -4.84
CA PRO A 68 -7.86 -3.58 -3.64
C PRO A 68 -7.48 -4.52 -2.49
N SER A 69 -6.77 -5.61 -2.78
CA SER A 69 -6.41 -6.66 -1.81
C SER A 69 -4.93 -6.71 -1.43
N CYS A 70 -4.16 -5.70 -1.85
CA CYS A 70 -2.72 -5.68 -1.62
C CYS A 70 -2.37 -5.29 -0.17
N GLY A 71 -1.97 -6.26 0.65
CA GLY A 71 -1.54 -6.02 2.04
C GLY A 71 -0.16 -5.36 2.14
N CYS A 72 0.80 -5.78 1.32
CA CYS A 72 2.18 -5.26 1.35
C CYS A 72 2.36 -3.88 0.72
N CYS A 73 1.37 -3.38 -0.03
CA CYS A 73 1.46 -2.07 -0.66
C CYS A 73 1.42 -0.92 0.35
N GLY A 74 0.74 -1.13 1.49
CA GLY A 74 0.75 -0.19 2.62
C GLY A 74 2.14 -0.08 3.23
N GLU A 75 2.82 -1.18 3.46
CA GLU A 75 4.17 -1.23 4.03
C GLU A 75 5.20 -0.46 3.17
N TYR A 76 5.04 -0.50 1.84
CA TYR A 76 5.90 0.29 0.95
C TYR A 76 5.59 1.79 1.02
N ALA A 77 4.30 2.17 1.08
CA ALA A 77 3.92 3.56 1.29
C ALA A 77 4.49 4.12 2.60
N GLU A 78 4.39 3.35 3.69
CA GLU A 78 4.96 3.71 4.99
C GLU A 78 6.50 3.83 4.95
N TYR A 79 7.18 2.96 4.18
CA TYR A 79 8.62 3.09 3.94
C TYR A 79 8.96 4.42 3.26
N LEU A 80 8.18 4.85 2.26
CA LEU A 80 8.39 6.13 1.58
C LEU A 80 8.14 7.31 2.55
N GLU A 81 7.05 7.27 3.32
CA GLU A 81 6.68 8.31 4.29
C GLU A 81 7.72 8.44 5.41
N ALA A 82 8.27 7.30 5.90
CA ALA A 82 9.34 7.30 6.90
C ALA A 82 10.65 7.92 6.39
N ASN A 83 10.83 7.98 5.06
CA ASN A 83 11.94 8.65 4.40
C ASN A 83 11.58 10.07 3.89
N GLY A 84 10.45 10.62 4.33
CA GLY A 84 10.06 12.02 4.08
C GLY A 84 9.37 12.28 2.75
N ILE A 85 8.81 11.27 2.10
CA ILE A 85 8.05 11.38 0.85
C ILE A 85 6.57 11.23 1.16
N ASP A 86 5.75 12.23 0.87
CA ASP A 86 4.30 12.17 1.06
C ASP A 86 3.65 11.21 0.04
N VAL A 87 2.84 10.26 0.49
CA VAL A 87 2.21 9.26 -0.38
C VAL A 87 0.70 9.44 -0.46
N SER A 88 0.18 9.67 -1.66
CA SER A 88 -1.24 9.58 -1.97
C SER A 88 -1.57 8.20 -2.49
N ILE A 89 -2.40 7.44 -1.77
CA ILE A 89 -2.79 6.09 -2.18
C ILE A 89 -4.06 6.13 -3.02
N GLU A 90 -3.99 5.55 -4.24
CA GLU A 90 -5.13 5.32 -5.13
C GLU A 90 -5.39 3.82 -5.26
N THR A 91 -6.41 3.33 -4.55
CA THR A 91 -6.84 1.95 -4.67
C THR A 91 -7.74 1.77 -5.89
N ALA A 92 -7.34 0.90 -6.80
CA ALA A 92 -8.17 0.58 -7.96
C ALA A 92 -9.46 -0.15 -7.53
N PRO A 93 -10.60 0.09 -8.19
CA PRO A 93 -11.86 -0.58 -7.84
C PRO A 93 -11.86 -2.09 -8.16
N ASP A 94 -11.05 -2.51 -9.11
CA ASP A 94 -10.90 -3.89 -9.56
C ASP A 94 -9.55 -4.12 -10.28
N LEU A 95 -9.20 -5.40 -10.49
CA LEU A 95 -7.93 -5.80 -11.13
C LEU A 95 -7.82 -5.35 -12.59
N ASP A 96 -8.92 -5.31 -13.34
CA ASP A 96 -8.92 -4.89 -14.74
C ASP A 96 -8.61 -3.38 -14.85
N THR A 97 -9.17 -2.57 -13.96
CA THR A 97 -8.88 -1.14 -13.88
C THR A 97 -7.43 -0.91 -13.49
N PHE A 98 -6.91 -1.68 -12.52
CA PHE A 98 -5.52 -1.60 -12.14
C PHE A 98 -4.56 -2.00 -13.27
N ALA A 99 -4.86 -3.09 -13.99
CA ALA A 99 -4.06 -3.53 -15.12
C ALA A 99 -4.06 -2.49 -16.27
N ARG A 100 -5.19 -1.81 -16.53
CA ARG A 100 -5.24 -0.70 -17.49
C ARG A 100 -4.36 0.46 -17.05
N ARG A 101 -4.43 0.85 -15.75
CA ARG A 101 -3.59 1.94 -15.24
C ARG A 101 -2.10 1.66 -15.45
N LYS A 102 -1.64 0.44 -15.17
CA LYS A 102 -0.26 0.02 -15.45
C LYS A 102 0.10 0.11 -16.94
N THR A 103 -0.84 -0.24 -17.81
CA THR A 103 -0.64 -0.11 -19.26
C THR A 103 -0.52 1.35 -19.69
N GLU A 104 -1.36 2.23 -19.14
CA GLU A 104 -1.31 3.68 -19.38
C GLU A 104 0.01 4.30 -18.91
N LEU A 105 0.54 3.80 -17.78
CA LEU A 105 1.84 4.20 -17.24
C LEU A 105 3.05 3.53 -17.96
N GLY A 106 2.80 2.71 -18.97
CA GLY A 106 3.85 2.07 -19.78
C GLY A 106 4.55 0.91 -19.08
N VAL A 107 3.99 0.34 -17.99
CA VAL A 107 4.60 -0.79 -17.29
C VAL A 107 4.48 -2.07 -18.12
N PRO A 108 5.60 -2.70 -18.53
CA PRO A 108 5.58 -3.93 -19.33
C PRO A 108 4.86 -5.05 -18.57
N GLU A 109 3.98 -5.79 -19.25
CA GLU A 109 3.14 -6.81 -18.61
C GLU A 109 3.96 -7.88 -17.86
N SER A 110 5.10 -8.30 -18.43
CA SER A 110 5.99 -9.29 -17.82
C SER A 110 6.74 -8.81 -16.58
N MET A 111 6.72 -7.49 -16.32
CA MET A 111 7.45 -6.85 -15.21
C MET A 111 6.52 -6.37 -14.09
N ARG A 112 5.19 -6.53 -14.24
CA ARG A 112 4.20 -6.02 -13.28
C ARG A 112 4.33 -6.67 -11.91
N SER A 113 4.20 -5.85 -10.88
CA SER A 113 4.20 -6.21 -9.46
C SER A 113 2.87 -5.81 -8.81
N CYS A 114 2.81 -5.69 -7.48
CA CYS A 114 1.57 -5.45 -6.72
C CYS A 114 1.14 -3.98 -6.69
N HIS A 115 2.04 -3.03 -6.92
CA HIS A 115 1.74 -1.59 -6.95
C HIS A 115 2.63 -0.85 -7.95
N THR A 116 2.23 0.35 -8.31
CA THR A 116 2.94 1.27 -9.19
C THR A 116 2.95 2.65 -8.53
N VAL A 117 4.09 3.32 -8.51
CA VAL A 117 4.24 4.66 -7.93
C VAL A 117 4.69 5.64 -9.00
N GLU A 118 4.04 6.79 -9.08
CA GLU A 118 4.43 7.89 -9.94
C GLU A 118 5.37 8.84 -9.18
N PHE A 119 6.67 8.81 -9.53
CA PHE A 119 7.71 9.68 -8.99
C PHE A 119 8.01 10.81 -9.99
N GLY A 120 7.19 11.86 -9.98
CA GLY A 120 7.33 12.95 -10.96
C GLY A 120 7.10 12.44 -12.37
N GLU A 121 8.13 12.48 -13.21
CA GLU A 121 8.08 11.98 -14.60
C GLU A 121 8.37 10.49 -14.74
N TYR A 122 8.85 9.84 -13.69
CA TYR A 122 9.20 8.43 -13.71
C TYR A 122 8.15 7.54 -13.04
N VAL A 123 8.08 6.31 -13.53
CA VAL A 123 7.23 5.26 -12.96
C VAL A 123 8.10 4.24 -12.23
N VAL A 124 7.72 3.93 -11.00
CA VAL A 124 8.39 2.94 -10.15
C VAL A 124 7.43 1.79 -9.88
N GLU A 125 7.79 0.60 -10.31
CA GLU A 125 6.95 -0.59 -10.21
C GLU A 125 7.49 -1.56 -9.17
N GLY A 126 6.67 -1.87 -8.15
CA GLY A 126 7.02 -2.78 -7.06
C GLY A 126 7.90 -2.15 -5.99
N HIS A 127 8.46 -2.97 -5.11
CA HIS A 127 9.17 -2.59 -3.89
C HIS A 127 10.62 -2.13 -4.15
N VAL A 128 10.79 -1.05 -4.92
CA VAL A 128 12.11 -0.54 -5.34
C VAL A 128 12.76 0.28 -4.22
N PRO A 129 14.01 -0.01 -3.80
CA PRO A 129 14.71 0.80 -2.81
C PRO A 129 14.95 2.25 -3.28
N LEU A 130 14.86 3.22 -2.36
CA LEU A 130 15.07 4.64 -2.66
C LEU A 130 16.45 4.94 -3.23
N GLN A 131 17.46 4.12 -2.95
CA GLN A 131 18.78 4.18 -3.56
C GLN A 131 18.72 4.04 -5.09
N ALA A 132 17.88 3.14 -5.59
CA ALA A 132 17.68 2.96 -7.03
C ALA A 132 16.86 4.11 -7.64
N VAL A 133 15.85 4.60 -6.91
CA VAL A 133 15.05 5.76 -7.34
C VAL A 133 15.92 7.02 -7.42
N ALA A 134 16.75 7.28 -6.42
CA ALA A 134 17.69 8.41 -6.44
C ALA A 134 18.64 8.34 -7.65
N ARG A 135 19.19 7.14 -7.90
CA ARG A 135 20.07 6.94 -9.06
C ARG A 135 19.36 7.17 -10.40
N LEU A 136 18.06 6.91 -10.49
CA LEU A 136 17.27 7.20 -11.67
C LEU A 136 17.26 8.71 -11.98
N PHE A 137 17.04 9.54 -10.97
CA PHE A 137 17.07 11.00 -11.11
C PHE A 137 18.50 11.55 -11.35
N GLU A 138 19.52 10.97 -10.70
CA GLU A 138 20.91 11.38 -10.88
C GLU A 138 21.43 11.13 -12.29
N THR A 139 20.98 10.07 -12.95
CA THR A 139 21.46 9.68 -14.27
C THR A 139 20.71 10.37 -15.42
N ASP A 140 19.63 11.10 -15.13
CA ASP A 140 18.74 11.69 -16.15
C ASP A 140 18.42 10.64 -17.25
N ALA A 141 18.02 9.46 -16.79
CA ALA A 141 17.91 8.29 -17.65
C ALA A 141 16.74 8.46 -18.64
N SER A 142 17.02 8.26 -19.92
CA SER A 142 15.99 8.26 -20.97
C SER A 142 15.18 6.97 -20.95
N VAL A 143 14.43 6.78 -19.84
CA VAL A 143 13.57 5.62 -19.58
C VAL A 143 12.22 6.10 -19.04
N ASN A 144 11.20 5.25 -19.14
CA ASN A 144 9.88 5.54 -18.59
C ASN A 144 9.83 5.29 -17.07
N GLY A 145 10.61 4.34 -16.60
CA GLY A 145 10.69 4.01 -15.18
C GLY A 145 11.60 2.85 -14.86
N ILE A 146 11.54 2.43 -13.61
CA ILE A 146 12.27 1.29 -13.06
C ILE A 146 11.35 0.29 -12.35
N VAL A 147 11.78 -0.96 -12.26
CA VAL A 147 10.97 -2.04 -11.72
C VAL A 147 11.80 -3.09 -11.00
N ILE A 148 11.25 -3.63 -9.93
CA ILE A 148 11.63 -4.93 -9.39
C ILE A 148 10.48 -5.90 -9.67
N PRO A 149 10.64 -6.87 -10.60
CA PRO A 149 9.59 -7.81 -10.93
C PRO A 149 9.36 -8.81 -9.79
N GLY A 150 8.12 -9.28 -9.68
CA GLY A 150 7.74 -10.16 -8.59
C GLY A 150 7.58 -9.39 -7.26
N MET A 151 7.76 -10.08 -6.17
CA MET A 151 7.70 -9.52 -4.81
C MET A 151 8.79 -10.18 -3.97
N PRO A 152 10.08 -9.81 -4.18
CA PRO A 152 11.16 -10.42 -3.41
C PRO A 152 11.01 -10.10 -1.93
N GLN A 153 11.13 -11.12 -1.10
CA GLN A 153 10.90 -11.01 0.35
C GLN A 153 11.98 -10.19 1.09
N HIS A 154 13.03 -9.81 0.39
CA HIS A 154 14.13 -8.99 0.87
C HIS A 154 14.15 -7.60 0.18
N ALA A 155 12.96 -7.02 -0.02
CA ALA A 155 12.78 -5.67 -0.57
C ALA A 155 12.14 -4.74 0.47
N PRO A 156 12.23 -3.41 0.33
CA PRO A 156 11.62 -2.45 1.26
C PRO A 156 10.13 -2.69 1.46
N GLY A 157 9.67 -2.78 2.71
CA GLY A 157 8.29 -3.12 3.05
C GLY A 157 7.93 -4.60 2.90
N MET A 158 8.93 -5.46 2.55
CA MET A 158 8.78 -6.93 2.51
C MET A 158 9.71 -7.59 3.52
N GLY A 159 10.87 -7.01 3.80
CA GLY A 159 11.85 -7.48 4.75
C GLY A 159 13.23 -6.85 4.53
N PRO A 160 14.22 -7.23 5.37
CA PRO A 160 15.56 -6.68 5.31
C PRO A 160 16.32 -7.14 4.04
N PRO A 161 17.40 -6.43 3.66
CA PRO A 161 18.28 -6.86 2.59
C PRO A 161 18.73 -8.31 2.75
N GLY A 162 18.75 -9.06 1.65
CA GLY A 162 19.19 -10.45 1.60
C GLY A 162 20.68 -10.58 1.30
N GLU A 163 21.14 -11.82 1.14
CA GLU A 163 22.52 -12.10 0.70
C GLU A 163 22.71 -11.82 -0.80
N GLU A 164 21.64 -11.95 -1.59
CA GLU A 164 21.63 -11.64 -3.02
C GLU A 164 21.14 -10.22 -3.23
N PRO A 165 21.77 -9.45 -4.14
CA PRO A 165 21.31 -8.09 -4.43
C PRO A 165 19.95 -8.09 -5.14
N LEU A 166 19.19 -7.01 -4.95
CA LEU A 166 17.99 -6.74 -5.73
C LEU A 166 18.38 -6.17 -7.08
N THR A 167 18.14 -6.90 -8.15
CA THR A 167 18.32 -6.37 -9.50
C THR A 167 17.12 -5.52 -9.88
N VAL A 168 17.36 -4.23 -10.07
CA VAL A 168 16.39 -3.26 -10.58
C VAL A 168 16.54 -3.16 -12.09
N TYR A 169 15.43 -3.21 -12.81
CA TYR A 169 15.40 -3.07 -14.27
C TYR A 169 14.81 -1.72 -14.64
N ALA A 170 15.35 -1.11 -15.70
CA ALA A 170 14.72 0.02 -16.34
C ALA A 170 13.80 -0.46 -17.48
N PHE A 171 12.73 0.27 -17.76
CA PHE A 171 11.83 0.02 -18.89
C PHE A 171 11.53 1.30 -19.67
N ARG A 172 11.20 1.15 -20.94
CA ARG A 172 10.86 2.22 -21.88
C ARG A 172 9.43 2.07 -22.39
N GLU A 173 8.91 3.12 -23.02
CA GLU A 173 7.57 3.15 -23.62
C GLU A 173 7.36 2.06 -24.69
N ASP A 174 8.41 1.66 -25.40
CA ASP A 174 8.38 0.59 -26.39
C ASP A 174 8.35 -0.82 -25.78
N GLY A 175 8.42 -0.92 -24.43
CA GLY A 175 8.42 -2.16 -23.66
C GLY A 175 9.81 -2.78 -23.50
N ASP A 176 10.86 -2.18 -24.03
CA ASP A 176 12.23 -2.64 -23.84
C ASP A 176 12.64 -2.52 -22.37
N THR A 177 13.32 -3.56 -21.88
CA THR A 177 13.80 -3.64 -20.51
C THR A 177 15.28 -3.98 -20.45
N ALA A 178 16.00 -3.39 -19.49
CA ALA A 178 17.41 -3.68 -19.25
C ALA A 178 17.72 -3.61 -17.74
N ALA A 179 18.72 -4.37 -17.30
CA ALA A 179 19.23 -4.21 -15.93
C ALA A 179 19.74 -2.76 -15.76
N PHE A 180 19.32 -2.12 -14.66
CA PHE A 180 19.62 -0.74 -14.34
C PHE A 180 20.67 -0.64 -13.25
N VAL A 181 20.40 -1.28 -12.08
CA VAL A 181 21.31 -1.30 -10.93
C VAL A 181 21.00 -2.49 -10.03
N ASP A 182 22.01 -3.00 -9.37
CA ASP A 182 21.90 -3.96 -8.28
C ASP A 182 22.04 -3.22 -6.95
N ILE A 183 21.14 -3.50 -6.01
CA ILE A 183 21.09 -2.90 -4.67
C ILE A 183 21.20 -4.03 -3.63
N GLY A 184 22.16 -3.95 -2.74
CA GLY A 184 22.38 -4.93 -1.67
C GLY A 184 23.58 -4.59 -0.83
#